data_2e398d46351039834f2e0154872ffae8
#
_entry.id   2e398d46351039834f2e0154872ffae8
#
_cell.length_a   1.000
_cell.length_b   1.000
_cell.length_c   1.000
_cell.angle_alpha   90.00
_cell.angle_beta   90.00
_cell.angle_gamma   90.00
#
_symmetry.space_group_name_H-M   'P 1'
#
loop_
_entity.id
_entity.type
_entity.pdbx_description
1 polymer ?
#
loop_
_entity_poly.entity_id
_entity_poly.type
_entity_poly.pdbx_seq_one_letter_code
_entity_poly.pdbx_strand_id
1 'polypeptide(L)'
;NFIKKYSNKLNFWIITGTPTTEIKVIAKERGLDNYFKGIHGSPNNKCYWTEYLINSYKLTRQETLFLGDTSTDYDAAIFSKLHFALRETDENKAIFQKYKGHRFKDFLEFDKLFKTNFN
;
A
#
# COMPACT_ATOMS: atom_id res chain seq x y z
N ASN A 1 10.38 10.92 6.44
CA ASN A 1 9.42 10.46 5.47
C ASN A 1 8.13 10.00 6.13
N PHE A 2 7.11 9.71 5.34
CA PHE A 2 5.79 9.33 5.85
C PHE A 2 5.83 8.10 6.77
N ILE A 3 6.54 7.06 6.36
CA ILE A 3 6.62 5.81 7.11
C ILE A 3 7.19 6.04 8.51
N LYS A 4 8.31 6.74 8.59
CA LYS A 4 8.95 7.03 9.87
C LYS A 4 8.09 7.96 10.73
N LYS A 5 7.48 8.97 10.10
CA LYS A 5 6.64 9.95 10.78
C LYS A 5 5.46 9.32 11.52
N TYR A 6 4.82 8.34 10.89
CA TYR A 6 3.61 7.71 11.43
C TYR A 6 3.84 6.33 12.03
N SER A 7 5.10 5.90 12.20
CA SER A 7 5.43 4.55 12.68
C SER A 7 4.82 4.19 14.04
N ASN A 8 4.59 5.18 14.90
CA ASN A 8 3.99 4.95 16.22
C ASN A 8 2.45 4.99 16.20
N LYS A 9 1.85 5.46 15.12
CA LYS A 9 0.39 5.63 15.03
C LYS A 9 -0.27 4.66 14.06
N LEU A 10 0.46 4.22 13.04
CA LEU A 10 -0.06 3.38 11.98
C LEU A 10 0.76 2.10 11.86
N ASN A 11 0.10 1.06 11.42
CA ASN A 11 0.75 -0.20 11.11
C ASN A 11 0.93 -0.29 9.61
N PHE A 12 2.12 -0.69 9.17
CA PHE A 12 2.46 -0.75 7.76
C PHE A 12 2.85 -2.16 7.34
N TRP A 13 2.44 -2.54 6.13
CA TRP A 13 2.86 -3.77 5.46
C TRP A 13 3.22 -3.46 4.03
N ILE A 14 4.12 -4.26 3.46
CA ILE A 14 4.43 -4.21 2.02
C ILE A 14 3.80 -5.41 1.35
N ILE A 15 3.11 -5.15 0.24
CA ILE A 15 2.61 -6.18 -0.67
C ILE A 15 3.05 -5.77 -2.08
N THR A 16 3.79 -6.65 -2.76
CA THR A 16 4.40 -6.32 -4.06
C THR A 16 4.43 -7.53 -4.97
N GLY A 17 4.58 -7.29 -6.27
CA GLY A 17 4.81 -8.34 -7.26
C GLY A 17 6.26 -8.86 -7.27
N THR A 18 7.18 -8.12 -6.65
CA THR A 18 8.57 -8.56 -6.48
C THR A 18 8.63 -9.79 -5.59
N PRO A 19 9.53 -10.76 -5.85
CA PRO A 19 9.66 -11.93 -4.97
C PRO A 19 9.92 -11.53 -3.52
N THR A 20 9.30 -12.27 -2.59
CA THR A 20 9.38 -11.97 -1.15
C THR A 20 10.83 -11.84 -0.66
N THR A 21 11.69 -12.77 -1.05
CA THR A 21 13.10 -12.73 -0.64
C THR A 21 13.81 -11.48 -1.12
N GLU A 22 13.50 -11.05 -2.34
CA GLU A 22 14.12 -9.87 -2.94
C GLU A 22 13.64 -8.58 -2.30
N ILE A 23 12.34 -8.44 -2.06
CA ILE A 23 11.80 -7.22 -1.45
C ILE A 23 12.27 -7.05 -0.01
N LYS A 24 12.47 -8.15 0.72
CA LYS A 24 13.02 -8.08 2.07
C LYS A 24 14.44 -7.53 2.10
N VAL A 25 15.26 -7.93 1.12
CA VAL A 25 16.63 -7.40 1.00
C VAL A 25 16.60 -5.91 0.68
N ILE A 26 15.75 -5.51 -0.26
CA ILE A 26 15.63 -4.09 -0.64
C ILE A 26 15.20 -3.24 0.55
N ALA A 27 14.20 -3.67 1.30
CA ALA A 27 13.71 -2.94 2.46
C ALA A 27 14.80 -2.79 3.52
N LYS A 28 15.57 -3.85 3.76
CA LYS A 28 16.67 -3.82 4.73
C LYS A 28 17.77 -2.87 4.29
N GLU A 29 18.15 -2.90 3.02
CA GLU A 29 19.18 -2.00 2.49
C GLU A 29 18.78 -0.53 2.59
N ARG A 30 17.50 -0.23 2.52
CA ARG A 30 16.98 1.13 2.67
C ARG A 30 16.70 1.51 4.12
N GLY A 31 16.95 0.61 5.07
CA GLY A 31 16.72 0.86 6.49
C GLY A 31 15.27 0.99 6.87
N LEU A 32 14.37 0.37 6.09
CA LEU A 32 12.92 0.48 6.28
C LEU A 32 12.27 -0.79 6.82
N ASP A 33 12.98 -1.91 6.85
CA ASP A 33 12.42 -3.21 7.22
C ASP A 33 11.78 -3.22 8.60
N ASN A 34 12.33 -2.49 9.56
CA ASN A 34 11.81 -2.44 10.92
C ASN A 34 10.50 -1.66 11.06
N TYR A 35 10.11 -0.89 10.05
CA TYR A 35 8.89 -0.09 10.09
C TYR A 35 7.67 -0.87 9.59
N PHE A 36 7.88 -2.05 9.01
CA PHE A 36 6.80 -2.86 8.46
C PHE A 36 6.55 -4.07 9.35
N LYS A 37 5.29 -4.36 9.61
CA LYS A 37 4.89 -5.55 10.37
C LYS A 37 5.03 -6.82 9.55
N GLY A 38 5.07 -6.70 8.23
CA GLY A 38 5.31 -7.81 7.33
C GLY A 38 5.63 -7.29 5.94
N ILE A 39 6.39 -8.10 5.20
CA ILE A 39 6.82 -7.78 3.84
C ILE A 39 6.55 -9.02 2.99
N HIS A 40 5.67 -8.87 2.00
CA HIS A 40 5.15 -9.99 1.22
C HIS A 40 5.22 -9.72 -0.28
N GLY A 41 5.63 -10.72 -1.04
CA GLY A 41 5.75 -10.61 -2.48
C GLY A 41 5.37 -11.90 -3.17
N SER A 42 5.72 -12.01 -4.47
CA SER A 42 5.49 -13.25 -5.21
C SER A 42 6.23 -14.42 -4.56
N PRO A 43 5.78 -15.68 -4.76
CA PRO A 43 4.84 -16.12 -5.78
C PRO A 43 3.35 -15.90 -5.49
N ASN A 44 2.95 -15.63 -4.25
CA ASN A 44 1.54 -15.36 -3.97
C ASN A 44 1.16 -13.97 -4.47
N ASN A 45 -0.06 -13.83 -4.97
CA ASN A 45 -0.52 -12.58 -5.54
C ASN A 45 -0.99 -11.58 -4.49
N LYS A 46 -1.28 -10.36 -4.95
CA LYS A 46 -1.66 -9.27 -4.04
C LYS A 46 -3.01 -9.50 -3.36
N CYS A 47 -3.97 -10.10 -4.04
CA CYS A 47 -5.27 -10.43 -3.44
C CYS A 47 -5.11 -11.44 -2.31
N TYR A 48 -4.27 -12.45 -2.53
CA TYR A 48 -3.96 -13.46 -1.51
C TYR A 48 -3.37 -12.79 -0.25
N TRP A 49 -2.34 -11.98 -0.43
CA TRP A 49 -1.67 -11.35 0.70
C TRP A 49 -2.57 -10.36 1.44
N THR A 50 -3.38 -9.61 0.70
CA THR A 50 -4.30 -8.65 1.30
C THR A 50 -5.30 -9.37 2.21
N GLU A 51 -5.94 -10.44 1.73
CA GLU A 51 -6.87 -11.22 2.55
C GLU A 51 -6.15 -11.92 3.71
N TYR A 52 -4.94 -12.40 3.46
CA TYR A 52 -4.13 -13.03 4.51
C TYR A 52 -3.88 -12.06 5.67
N LEU A 53 -3.50 -10.83 5.36
CA LEU A 53 -3.23 -9.81 6.39
C LEU A 53 -4.48 -9.41 7.14
N ILE A 54 -5.59 -9.21 6.43
CA ILE A 54 -6.87 -8.86 7.05
C ILE A 54 -7.27 -9.93 8.06
N ASN A 55 -7.18 -11.19 7.68
CA ASN A 55 -7.56 -12.31 8.54
C ASN A 55 -6.57 -12.54 9.68
N SER A 56 -5.27 -12.47 9.38
CA SER A 56 -4.23 -12.75 10.38
C SER A 56 -4.15 -11.70 11.48
N TYR A 57 -4.35 -10.44 11.13
CA TYR A 57 -4.26 -9.34 12.09
C TYR A 57 -5.63 -8.80 12.50
N LYS A 58 -6.72 -9.42 12.00
CA LYS A 58 -8.10 -9.03 12.30
C LYS A 58 -8.33 -7.54 11.99
N LEU A 59 -7.88 -7.11 10.81
CA LEU A 59 -7.98 -5.73 10.40
C LEU A 59 -9.42 -5.39 10.05
N THR A 60 -9.82 -4.16 10.39
CA THR A 60 -11.11 -3.62 9.99
C THR A 60 -10.97 -3.04 8.59
N ARG A 61 -11.78 -3.53 7.65
CA ARG A 61 -11.67 -3.12 6.25
C ARG A 61 -11.89 -1.61 6.07
N GLN A 62 -12.81 -1.02 6.83
CA GLN A 62 -13.07 0.42 6.77
C GLN A 62 -11.93 1.29 7.32
N GLU A 63 -11.04 0.70 8.10
CA GLU A 63 -9.90 1.40 8.69
C GLU A 63 -8.57 1.05 8.02
N THR A 64 -8.63 0.34 6.90
CA THR A 64 -7.44 -0.14 6.18
C THR A 64 -7.37 0.54 4.81
N LEU A 65 -6.19 1.07 4.50
CA LEU A 65 -5.94 1.80 3.26
C LEU A 65 -4.85 1.09 2.47
N PHE A 66 -5.10 0.86 1.19
CA PHE A 66 -4.14 0.29 0.26
C PHE A 66 -3.60 1.41 -0.63
N LEU A 67 -2.29 1.58 -0.64
CA LEU A 67 -1.62 2.53 -1.53
C LEU A 67 -0.98 1.77 -2.68
N GLY A 68 -1.20 2.20 -3.89
CA GLY A 68 -0.62 1.51 -5.03
C GLY A 68 -0.58 2.35 -6.29
N ASP A 69 0.11 1.83 -7.30
CA ASP A 69 0.29 2.50 -8.59
C ASP A 69 -0.02 1.62 -9.79
N THR A 70 -0.43 0.37 -9.57
CA THR A 70 -0.75 -0.57 -10.65
C THR A 70 -2.21 -1.01 -10.59
N SER A 71 -2.69 -1.56 -11.72
CA SER A 71 -4.04 -2.12 -11.78
C SER A 71 -4.19 -3.30 -10.83
N THR A 72 -3.13 -4.09 -10.61
CA THR A 72 -3.19 -5.21 -9.66
C THR A 72 -3.32 -4.74 -8.22
N ASP A 73 -2.74 -3.59 -7.87
CA ASP A 73 -2.95 -2.97 -6.56
C ASP A 73 -4.40 -2.56 -6.37
N TYR A 74 -4.95 -1.88 -7.38
CA TYR A 74 -6.33 -1.44 -7.36
C TYR A 74 -7.29 -2.63 -7.25
N ASP A 75 -7.06 -3.67 -8.06
CA ASP A 75 -7.90 -4.88 -8.05
C ASP A 75 -7.88 -5.55 -6.68
N ALA A 76 -6.71 -5.63 -6.03
CA ALA A 76 -6.58 -6.21 -4.70
C ALA A 76 -7.38 -5.41 -3.66
N ALA A 77 -7.30 -4.08 -3.72
CA ALA A 77 -8.04 -3.21 -2.81
C ALA A 77 -9.55 -3.38 -2.99
N ILE A 78 -10.03 -3.40 -4.24
CA ILE A 78 -11.45 -3.59 -4.55
C ILE A 78 -11.91 -4.97 -4.11
N PHE A 79 -11.15 -6.01 -4.41
CA PHE A 79 -11.48 -7.38 -4.01
C PHE A 79 -11.67 -7.50 -2.49
N SER A 80 -10.83 -6.85 -1.73
CA SER A 80 -10.87 -6.89 -0.26
C SER A 80 -11.70 -5.77 0.37
N LYS A 81 -12.31 -4.92 -0.45
CA LYS A 81 -13.18 -3.81 -0.01
C LYS A 81 -12.44 -2.83 0.91
N LEU A 82 -11.21 -2.53 0.57
CA LEU A 82 -10.39 -1.55 1.28
C LEU A 82 -10.48 -0.18 0.63
N HIS A 83 -10.14 0.84 1.39
CA HIS A 83 -9.86 2.16 0.81
C HIS A 83 -8.63 2.06 -0.08
N PHE A 84 -8.60 2.84 -1.15
CA PHE A 84 -7.47 2.87 -2.07
C PHE A 84 -7.08 4.31 -2.36
N ALA A 85 -5.77 4.57 -2.39
CA ALA A 85 -5.22 5.82 -2.87
C ALA A 85 -4.19 5.52 -3.95
N LEU A 86 -4.34 6.17 -5.10
CA LEU A 86 -3.51 5.93 -6.27
C LEU A 86 -2.27 6.82 -6.26
N ARG A 87 -1.08 6.20 -6.33
CA ARG A 87 0.13 6.94 -6.64
C ARG A 87 0.18 7.13 -8.16
N GLU A 88 -0.08 8.37 -8.59
CA GLU A 88 -0.12 8.69 -10.02
C GLU A 88 1.29 8.84 -10.58
N THR A 89 1.55 8.18 -11.70
CA THR A 89 2.82 8.24 -12.43
C THR A 89 2.51 8.50 -13.90
N ASP A 90 3.52 8.91 -14.67
CA ASP A 90 3.35 9.07 -16.10
C ASP A 90 3.00 7.74 -16.78
N GLU A 91 3.52 6.63 -16.28
CA GLU A 91 3.27 5.30 -16.83
C GLU A 91 1.84 4.82 -16.61
N ASN A 92 1.20 5.18 -15.51
CA ASN A 92 -0.14 4.67 -15.19
C ASN A 92 -1.27 5.66 -15.47
N LYS A 93 -0.95 6.85 -15.92
CA LYS A 93 -1.93 7.91 -16.14
C LYS A 93 -3.06 7.51 -17.07
N ALA A 94 -2.73 6.86 -18.18
CA ALA A 94 -3.74 6.42 -19.15
C ALA A 94 -4.62 5.30 -18.59
N ILE A 95 -4.02 4.35 -17.85
CA ILE A 95 -4.73 3.21 -17.27
C ILE A 95 -5.78 3.68 -16.27
N PHE A 96 -5.45 4.68 -15.45
CA PHE A 96 -6.32 5.19 -14.40
C PHE A 96 -7.07 6.46 -14.79
N GLN A 97 -7.23 6.71 -16.09
CA GLN A 97 -7.90 7.92 -16.59
C GLN A 97 -9.30 8.11 -16.00
N LYS A 98 -10.05 7.03 -15.81
CA LYS A 98 -11.42 7.08 -15.29
C LYS A 98 -11.54 6.90 -13.78
N TYR A 99 -10.42 6.68 -13.11
CA TYR A 99 -10.41 6.52 -11.66
C TYR A 99 -10.78 7.84 -10.98
N LYS A 100 -11.74 7.81 -10.05
CA LYS A 100 -12.28 9.00 -9.39
C LYS A 100 -11.96 9.11 -7.91
N GLY A 101 -11.13 8.21 -7.38
CA GLY A 101 -10.74 8.23 -5.97
C GLY A 101 -9.58 9.17 -5.68
N HIS A 102 -8.98 8.98 -4.53
CA HIS A 102 -7.84 9.77 -4.09
C HIS A 102 -6.59 9.50 -4.92
N ARG A 103 -5.86 10.57 -5.24
CA ARG A 103 -4.61 10.51 -6.01
C ARG A 103 -3.52 11.29 -5.30
N PHE A 104 -2.29 10.84 -5.43
CA PHE A 104 -1.11 11.56 -4.95
C PHE A 104 0.08 11.21 -5.85
N LYS A 105 1.07 12.10 -5.89
CA LYS A 105 2.28 11.89 -6.71
C LYS A 105 3.47 11.45 -5.88
N ASP A 106 3.59 11.96 -4.66
CA ASP A 106 4.65 11.61 -3.73
C ASP A 106 4.11 11.58 -2.30
N PHE A 107 4.93 11.13 -1.35
CA PHE A 107 4.47 11.00 0.02
C PHE A 107 4.29 12.33 0.74
N LEU A 108 4.89 13.40 0.26
CA LEU A 108 4.63 14.74 0.79
C LEU A 108 3.18 15.13 0.49
N GLU A 109 2.74 14.91 -0.74
CA GLU A 109 1.36 15.15 -1.16
C GLU A 109 0.42 14.18 -0.46
N PHE A 110 0.82 12.92 -0.30
CA PHE A 110 0.00 11.93 0.41
C PHE A 110 -0.20 12.31 1.87
N ASP A 111 0.81 12.85 2.55
CA ASP A 111 0.69 13.28 3.94
C ASP A 111 -0.42 14.32 4.09
N LYS A 112 -0.51 15.26 3.17
CA LYS A 112 -1.58 16.27 3.16
C LYS A 112 -2.96 15.63 2.94
N LEU A 113 -3.03 14.71 2.00
CA LEU A 113 -4.26 13.97 1.69
C LEU A 113 -4.71 13.17 2.91
N PHE A 114 -3.78 12.50 3.57
CA PHE A 114 -4.05 11.66 4.73
C PHE A 114 -4.60 12.48 5.89
N LYS A 115 -4.00 13.61 6.18
CA LYS A 115 -4.47 14.50 7.27
C LYS A 115 -5.88 15.00 7.03
N THR A 116 -6.23 15.26 5.77
CA THR A 116 -7.54 15.83 5.42
C THR A 116 -8.63 14.76 5.37
N ASN A 117 -8.33 13.56 4.86
CA ASN A 117 -9.34 12.55 4.53
C ASN A 117 -9.35 11.31 5.40
N PHE A 118 -8.23 10.96 6.02
CA PHE A 118 -8.09 9.68 6.72
C PHE A 118 -7.67 9.81 8.18
N ASN A 119 -7.38 11.01 8.64
CA ASN A 119 -6.88 11.18 10.00
C ASN A 119 -7.98 11.74 10.93
#